data_b30ccc6c5ba1e93c5376a99f35c57aea
#
_entry.id   b30ccc6c5ba1e93c5376a99f35c57aea
#
_cell.length_a   1.000
_cell.length_b   1.000
_cell.length_c   1.000
_cell.angle_alpha   90.00
_cell.angle_beta   90.00
_cell.angle_gamma   90.00
#
_symmetry.space_group_name_H-M   'P 1'
#
loop_
_entity.id
_entity.type
_entity.pdbx_description
1 polymer ?
#
loop_
_entity_poly.entity_id
_entity_poly.type
_entity_poly.pdbx_seq_one_letter_code
_entity_poly.pdbx_strand_id
1 'polypeptide(L)'
;MFYDIIKKNYPIIFNNQEAVMKEINIRDIRISAQELISDGWGLVTAGNEEKFNTMTVSWGALGEIWGKDAAFVFIRPQRYTYEFTEKEDIFTLSFYSPEYKDALRICGSKSGRDIDKAMECGLTPVFVDGGVTFAEAEYTLVCRKMASQFIDPAGFADASIEDNYAKKDYHKMYIGEILKVYSK
;
A
#
# COMPACT_ATOMS: atom_id res chain seq x y z
N MET A 1 -9.74 -11.43 -22.78
CA MET A 1 -9.71 -10.01 -23.19
C MET A 1 -9.04 -9.11 -22.15
N PHE A 2 -9.39 -9.12 -20.85
CA PHE A 2 -8.69 -8.34 -19.81
C PHE A 2 -7.32 -8.95 -19.42
N TYR A 3 -7.25 -10.27 -19.33
CA TYR A 3 -6.00 -11.03 -19.08
C TYR A 3 -4.94 -10.82 -20.15
N ASP A 4 -5.38 -10.66 -21.41
CA ASP A 4 -4.49 -10.37 -22.54
C ASP A 4 -3.97 -8.92 -22.52
N ILE A 5 -4.71 -7.99 -21.93
CA ILE A 5 -4.30 -6.58 -21.78
C ILE A 5 -3.21 -6.47 -20.73
N ILE A 6 -3.33 -7.18 -19.61
CA ILE A 6 -2.29 -7.21 -18.56
C ILE A 6 -1.02 -7.86 -19.10
N LYS A 7 -1.11 -9.01 -19.78
CA LYS A 7 0.05 -9.65 -20.43
C LYS A 7 0.70 -8.82 -21.51
N LYS A 8 -0.07 -7.99 -22.21
CA LYS A 8 0.43 -7.14 -23.30
C LYS A 8 1.11 -5.87 -22.81
N ASN A 9 0.67 -5.32 -21.67
CA ASN A 9 1.21 -4.08 -21.10
C ASN A 9 2.25 -4.32 -20.01
N TYR A 10 2.18 -5.48 -19.34
CA TYR A 10 3.13 -5.92 -18.32
C TYR A 10 3.60 -7.32 -18.70
N PRO A 11 4.67 -7.46 -19.49
CA PRO A 11 5.26 -8.76 -19.74
C PRO A 11 5.61 -9.36 -18.37
N ILE A 12 5.03 -10.52 -18.08
CA ILE A 12 5.37 -11.28 -16.88
C ILE A 12 6.86 -11.59 -17.01
N ILE A 13 7.70 -10.81 -16.36
CA ILE A 13 9.15 -11.00 -16.38
C ILE A 13 9.47 -12.17 -15.45
N PHE A 14 9.21 -13.40 -15.94
CA PHE A 14 9.90 -14.61 -15.50
C PHE A 14 11.23 -14.68 -16.27
N ASN A 15 12.12 -13.73 -16.12
CA ASN A 15 13.44 -13.84 -16.71
C ASN A 15 14.53 -13.29 -15.77
N ASN A 16 15.29 -14.23 -15.27
CA ASN A 16 16.61 -14.27 -14.68
C ASN A 16 17.50 -13.05 -14.92
N GLN A 17 17.24 -11.87 -14.32
CA GLN A 17 18.33 -10.89 -14.04
C GLN A 17 17.88 -9.52 -13.48
N GLU A 18 16.61 -9.28 -13.06
CA GLU A 18 16.30 -7.96 -12.47
C GLU A 18 15.64 -8.12 -11.11
N ALA A 19 16.28 -7.48 -10.13
CA ALA A 19 15.84 -7.25 -8.75
C ALA A 19 15.22 -8.48 -8.06
N VAL A 20 16.04 -9.42 -7.65
CA VAL A 20 15.63 -10.48 -6.74
C VAL A 20 15.21 -9.84 -5.42
N MET A 21 13.91 -9.67 -5.22
CA MET A 21 13.38 -9.27 -3.92
C MET A 21 13.76 -10.36 -2.90
N LYS A 22 14.50 -9.98 -1.88
CA LYS A 22 14.95 -10.88 -0.83
C LYS A 22 13.99 -10.82 0.35
N GLU A 23 13.51 -11.97 0.82
CA GLU A 23 12.78 -12.03 2.08
C GLU A 23 13.70 -11.70 3.25
N ILE A 24 13.28 -10.77 4.11
CA ILE A 24 13.99 -10.31 5.29
C ILE A 24 13.04 -10.31 6.51
N ASN A 25 13.60 -10.15 7.71
CA ASN A 25 12.79 -9.93 8.89
C ASN A 25 12.41 -8.43 8.97
N ILE A 26 11.18 -8.10 9.44
CA ILE A 26 10.76 -6.71 9.65
C ILE A 26 11.73 -5.95 10.56
N ARG A 27 12.36 -6.64 11.51
CA ARG A 27 13.34 -6.07 12.43
C ARG A 27 14.69 -5.77 11.80
N ASP A 28 14.91 -6.17 10.54
CA ASP A 28 16.12 -5.81 9.78
C ASP A 28 15.99 -4.43 9.13
N ILE A 29 14.78 -3.90 9.01
CA ILE A 29 14.55 -2.51 8.59
C ILE A 29 15.02 -1.58 9.70
N ARG A 30 16.06 -0.78 9.43
CA ARG A 30 16.69 0.16 10.38
C ARG A 30 16.23 1.59 10.23
N ILE A 31 15.16 1.81 9.49
CA ILE A 31 14.53 3.10 9.24
C ILE A 31 13.31 3.20 10.16
N SER A 32 13.09 4.35 10.77
CA SER A 32 11.93 4.56 11.65
C SER A 32 10.62 4.53 10.85
N ALA A 33 9.51 4.14 11.51
CA ALA A 33 8.20 4.20 10.89
C ALA A 33 7.82 5.63 10.43
N GLN A 34 8.28 6.66 11.15
CA GLN A 34 8.09 8.06 10.79
C GLN A 34 8.79 8.39 9.47
N GLU A 35 10.06 8.02 9.32
CA GLU A 35 10.82 8.25 8.09
C GLU A 35 10.18 7.48 6.90
N LEU A 36 9.79 6.21 7.11
CA LEU A 36 9.15 5.41 6.05
C LEU A 36 7.79 5.98 5.64
N ILE A 37 6.92 6.28 6.61
CA ILE A 37 5.50 6.58 6.35
C ILE A 37 5.27 8.08 6.19
N SER A 38 5.74 8.91 7.13
CA SER A 38 5.47 10.35 7.13
C SER A 38 6.31 11.08 6.10
N ASP A 39 7.60 10.80 6.07
CA ASP A 39 8.55 11.52 5.23
C ASP A 39 8.69 10.86 3.85
N GLY A 40 8.89 9.53 3.82
CA GLY A 40 9.03 8.72 2.61
C GLY A 40 7.73 8.57 1.84
N TRP A 41 6.63 8.37 2.53
CA TRP A 41 5.35 7.88 2.05
C TRP A 41 5.44 6.43 1.56
N GLY A 42 4.31 5.73 1.56
CA GLY A 42 4.21 4.38 1.00
C GLY A 42 3.10 4.28 -0.02
N LEU A 43 3.11 3.16 -0.75
CA LEU A 43 1.95 2.72 -1.52
C LEU A 43 1.26 1.59 -0.78
N VAL A 44 -0.04 1.75 -0.50
CA VAL A 44 -0.90 0.62 -0.17
C VAL A 44 -1.54 0.10 -1.45
N THR A 45 -1.38 -1.20 -1.71
CA THR A 45 -1.90 -1.85 -2.91
C THR A 45 -2.74 -3.06 -2.51
N ALA A 46 -3.91 -3.22 -3.12
CA ALA A 46 -4.77 -4.38 -2.95
C ALA A 46 -5.37 -4.80 -4.29
N GLY A 47 -5.71 -6.07 -4.40
CA GLY A 47 -6.18 -6.71 -5.62
C GLY A 47 -5.35 -7.95 -5.96
N ASN A 48 -5.50 -8.42 -7.17
CA ASN A 48 -4.87 -9.64 -7.67
C ASN A 48 -4.37 -9.44 -9.11
N GLU A 49 -3.93 -10.52 -9.76
CA GLU A 49 -3.40 -10.48 -11.13
C GLU A 49 -4.41 -9.99 -12.17
N GLU A 50 -5.72 -10.14 -11.91
CA GLU A 50 -6.76 -9.69 -12.84
C GLU A 50 -7.00 -8.19 -12.70
N LYS A 51 -7.01 -7.70 -11.46
CA LYS A 51 -7.27 -6.29 -11.17
C LYS A 51 -6.73 -5.90 -9.80
N PHE A 52 -5.99 -4.81 -9.75
CA PHE A 52 -5.49 -4.21 -8.51
C PHE A 52 -5.59 -2.69 -8.58
N ASN A 53 -5.45 -2.06 -7.44
CA ASN A 53 -5.28 -0.61 -7.38
C ASN A 53 -4.32 -0.24 -6.25
N THR A 54 -3.63 0.87 -6.43
CA THR A 54 -2.68 1.42 -5.46
C THR A 54 -3.01 2.86 -5.10
N MET A 55 -2.63 3.28 -3.91
CA MET A 55 -2.68 4.68 -3.48
C MET A 55 -1.58 4.99 -2.49
N THR A 56 -1.16 6.24 -2.49
CA THR A 56 -0.19 6.74 -1.52
C THR A 56 -0.82 6.88 -0.15
N VAL A 57 -0.07 6.46 0.86
CA VAL A 57 -0.35 6.68 2.28
C VAL A 57 0.83 7.40 2.92
N SER A 58 0.52 8.34 3.81
CA SER A 58 1.47 9.07 4.66
C SER A 58 1.04 9.06 6.13
N TRP A 59 -0.03 8.35 6.43
CA TRP A 59 -0.52 8.09 7.77
C TRP A 59 -0.54 6.59 8.02
N GLY A 60 0.02 6.16 9.13
CA GLY A 60 0.12 4.76 9.46
C GLY A 60 1.00 4.51 10.67
N ALA A 61 1.17 3.25 10.99
CA ALA A 61 2.09 2.79 12.02
C ALA A 61 2.61 1.39 11.69
N LEU A 62 3.78 1.07 12.22
CA LEU A 62 4.33 -0.28 12.28
C LEU A 62 4.56 -0.62 13.75
N GLY A 63 4.19 -1.80 14.17
CA GLY A 63 4.32 -2.20 15.57
C GLY A 63 3.85 -3.62 15.81
N GLU A 64 3.38 -3.88 17.01
CA GLU A 64 2.87 -5.18 17.43
C GLU A 64 1.47 -5.04 18.03
N ILE A 65 0.59 -5.96 17.68
CA ILE A 65 -0.72 -6.12 18.30
C ILE A 65 -1.10 -7.60 18.28
N TRP A 66 -1.71 -8.08 19.36
CA TRP A 66 -2.12 -9.49 19.53
C TRP A 66 -0.97 -10.48 19.35
N GLY A 67 0.26 -10.09 19.74
CA GLY A 67 1.44 -10.94 19.60
C GLY A 67 1.91 -11.12 18.15
N LYS A 68 1.58 -10.18 17.25
CA LYS A 68 1.90 -10.22 15.83
C LYS A 68 2.50 -8.90 15.37
N ASP A 69 3.51 -8.99 14.52
CA ASP A 69 4.01 -7.81 13.82
C ASP A 69 2.90 -7.27 12.90
N ALA A 70 2.62 -5.99 12.97
CA ALA A 70 1.47 -5.40 12.31
C ALA A 70 1.77 -4.05 11.65
N ALA A 71 1.08 -3.83 10.52
CA ALA A 71 1.00 -2.54 9.85
C ALA A 71 -0.41 -1.97 10.01
N PHE A 72 -0.49 -0.67 10.30
CA PHE A 72 -1.73 0.08 10.39
C PHE A 72 -1.78 1.06 9.21
N VAL A 73 -2.80 0.96 8.38
CA VAL A 73 -3.01 1.87 7.24
C VAL A 73 -4.39 2.52 7.33
N PHE A 74 -4.48 3.76 6.83
CA PHE A 74 -5.70 4.56 6.90
C PHE A 74 -6.15 4.93 5.48
N ILE A 75 -7.34 4.48 5.09
CA ILE A 75 -7.88 4.66 3.74
C ILE A 75 -9.23 5.36 3.84
N ARG A 76 -9.40 6.48 3.11
CA ARG A 76 -10.70 7.16 3.02
C ARG A 76 -11.65 6.39 2.10
N PRO A 77 -12.97 6.32 2.42
CA PRO A 77 -13.94 5.52 1.66
C PRO A 77 -14.05 5.91 0.18
N GLN A 78 -13.80 7.17 -0.18
CA GLN A 78 -13.88 7.64 -1.56
C GLN A 78 -12.67 7.23 -2.42
N ARG A 79 -11.60 6.72 -1.81
CA ARG A 79 -10.42 6.25 -2.55
C ARG A 79 -10.73 4.93 -3.26
N TYR A 80 -10.34 4.82 -4.53
CA TYR A 80 -10.61 3.60 -5.30
C TYR A 80 -9.98 2.35 -4.69
N THR A 81 -8.80 2.47 -4.09
CA THR A 81 -8.12 1.37 -3.38
C THR A 81 -8.98 0.80 -2.23
N TYR A 82 -9.86 1.62 -1.63
CA TYR A 82 -10.78 1.18 -0.58
C TYR A 82 -11.61 -0.03 -1.02
N GLU A 83 -12.16 -0.02 -2.26
CA GLU A 83 -12.97 -1.11 -2.79
C GLU A 83 -12.20 -2.44 -2.84
N PHE A 84 -10.91 -2.36 -3.20
CA PHE A 84 -10.02 -3.52 -3.25
C PHE A 84 -9.68 -4.01 -1.84
N THR A 85 -9.30 -3.09 -0.94
CA THR A 85 -8.94 -3.46 0.44
C THR A 85 -10.13 -4.05 1.21
N GLU A 86 -11.38 -3.66 0.89
CA GLU A 86 -12.57 -4.30 1.47
C GLU A 86 -12.72 -5.74 0.99
N LYS A 87 -12.49 -5.98 -0.29
CA LYS A 87 -12.72 -7.26 -0.96
C LYS A 87 -11.64 -8.30 -0.68
N GLU A 88 -10.38 -7.87 -0.64
CA GLU A 88 -9.24 -8.77 -0.55
C GLU A 88 -8.79 -8.94 0.92
N ASP A 89 -8.28 -10.13 1.24
CA ASP A 89 -7.71 -10.41 2.57
C ASP A 89 -6.26 -9.91 2.68
N ILE A 90 -5.55 -9.83 1.55
CA ILE A 90 -4.15 -9.40 1.47
C ILE A 90 -4.08 -8.00 0.89
N PHE A 91 -3.24 -7.18 1.50
CA PHE A 91 -2.75 -5.94 0.90
C PHE A 91 -1.23 -5.85 1.08
N THR A 92 -0.57 -5.06 0.25
CA THR A 92 0.83 -4.73 0.44
C THR A 92 1.01 -3.29 0.88
N LEU A 93 2.05 -3.03 1.65
CA LEU A 93 2.55 -1.70 1.98
C LEU A 93 4.00 -1.60 1.52
N SER A 94 4.26 -0.78 0.50
CA SER A 94 5.55 -0.70 -0.14
C SER A 94 6.17 0.69 0.01
N PHE A 95 7.49 0.74 0.22
CA PHE A 95 8.26 1.96 0.42
C PHE A 95 9.33 2.09 -0.66
N TYR A 96 9.68 3.31 -1.02
CA TYR A 96 10.48 3.65 -2.19
C TYR A 96 11.57 4.63 -1.86
N SER A 97 12.63 4.64 -2.66
CA SER A 97 13.65 5.69 -2.61
C SER A 97 13.07 7.06 -3.00
N PRO A 98 13.72 8.16 -2.57
CA PRO A 98 13.23 9.52 -2.82
C PRO A 98 12.99 9.87 -4.29
N GLU A 99 13.66 9.19 -5.22
CA GLU A 99 13.50 9.39 -6.67
C GLU A 99 12.05 9.08 -7.16
N TYR A 100 11.31 8.23 -6.45
CA TYR A 100 9.91 7.90 -6.78
C TYR A 100 8.89 8.87 -6.18
N LYS A 101 9.31 9.96 -5.54
CA LYS A 101 8.40 10.89 -4.85
C LYS A 101 7.31 11.46 -5.77
N ASP A 102 7.61 11.71 -7.03
CA ASP A 102 6.63 12.19 -8.01
C ASP A 102 5.61 11.10 -8.39
N ALA A 103 6.05 9.85 -8.53
CA ALA A 103 5.16 8.70 -8.73
C ALA A 103 4.20 8.54 -7.54
N LEU A 104 4.72 8.64 -6.31
CA LEU A 104 3.90 8.62 -5.10
C LEU A 104 2.89 9.76 -5.07
N ARG A 105 3.28 10.98 -5.49
CA ARG A 105 2.36 12.13 -5.58
C ARG A 105 1.22 11.88 -6.56
N ILE A 106 1.51 11.32 -7.74
CA ILE A 106 0.51 10.92 -8.74
C ILE A 106 -0.43 9.87 -8.16
N CYS A 107 0.11 8.79 -7.57
CA CYS A 107 -0.66 7.72 -6.95
C CYS A 107 -1.56 8.22 -5.81
N GLY A 108 -1.15 9.30 -5.11
CA GLY A 108 -1.90 9.94 -4.05
C GLY A 108 -3.00 10.89 -4.53
N SER A 109 -2.80 11.61 -5.65
CA SER A 109 -3.70 12.66 -6.12
C SER A 109 -4.70 12.20 -7.18
N LYS A 110 -4.31 11.29 -8.09
CA LYS A 110 -5.18 10.79 -9.16
C LYS A 110 -5.95 9.53 -8.73
N SER A 111 -7.11 9.30 -9.34
CA SER A 111 -7.91 8.10 -9.11
C SER A 111 -7.52 6.99 -10.09
N GLY A 112 -7.42 5.75 -9.61
CA GLY A 112 -7.27 4.57 -10.48
C GLY A 112 -8.54 4.21 -11.26
N ARG A 113 -9.65 4.96 -11.06
CA ARG A 113 -10.83 4.88 -11.94
C ARG A 113 -10.58 5.60 -13.27
N ASP A 114 -9.69 6.59 -13.27
CA ASP A 114 -9.47 7.51 -14.39
C ASP A 114 -8.17 7.18 -15.14
N ILE A 115 -7.17 6.61 -14.44
CA ILE A 115 -5.85 6.28 -15.01
C ILE A 115 -5.36 4.91 -14.53
N ASP A 116 -4.51 4.28 -15.32
CA ASP A 116 -3.64 3.20 -14.86
C ASP A 116 -2.42 3.82 -14.15
N LYS A 117 -2.42 3.75 -12.82
CA LYS A 117 -1.38 4.37 -12.01
C LYS A 117 -0.01 3.73 -12.18
N ALA A 118 0.03 2.40 -12.34
CA ALA A 118 1.30 1.70 -12.54
C ALA A 118 1.95 2.15 -13.84
N MET A 119 1.20 2.15 -14.93
CA MET A 119 1.68 2.58 -16.24
C MET A 119 2.06 4.07 -16.25
N GLU A 120 1.21 4.95 -15.69
CA GLU A 120 1.44 6.41 -15.64
C GLU A 120 2.70 6.77 -14.85
N CYS A 121 3.00 5.98 -13.81
CA CYS A 121 4.14 6.22 -12.92
C CYS A 121 5.39 5.41 -13.27
N GLY A 122 5.35 4.58 -14.32
CA GLY A 122 6.48 3.71 -14.69
C GLY A 122 6.77 2.64 -13.62
N LEU A 123 5.75 2.19 -12.90
CA LEU A 123 5.88 1.15 -11.88
C LEU A 123 5.56 -0.22 -12.49
N THR A 124 6.40 -1.21 -12.21
CA THR A 124 6.29 -2.57 -12.73
C THR A 124 5.61 -3.48 -11.69
N PRO A 125 4.36 -3.92 -11.91
CA PRO A 125 3.67 -4.79 -10.97
C PRO A 125 4.37 -6.13 -10.78
N VAL A 126 4.46 -6.57 -9.53
CA VAL A 126 5.00 -7.87 -9.11
C VAL A 126 3.96 -8.53 -8.18
N PHE A 127 3.64 -9.79 -8.46
CA PHE A 127 2.66 -10.55 -7.67
C PHE A 127 3.39 -11.43 -6.67
N VAL A 128 3.12 -11.21 -5.37
CA VAL A 128 3.80 -11.89 -4.27
C VAL A 128 2.80 -12.32 -3.19
N ASP A 129 2.82 -13.57 -2.80
CA ASP A 129 2.06 -14.13 -1.67
C ASP A 129 0.57 -13.70 -1.64
N GLY A 130 -0.06 -13.66 -2.79
CA GLY A 130 -1.48 -13.27 -2.94
C GLY A 130 -1.72 -11.77 -2.94
N GLY A 131 -0.68 -10.95 -2.90
CA GLY A 131 -0.73 -9.49 -3.03
C GLY A 131 -0.04 -8.96 -4.28
N VAL A 132 -0.06 -7.66 -4.44
CA VAL A 132 0.58 -6.94 -5.56
C VAL A 132 1.50 -5.86 -5.00
N THR A 133 2.73 -5.83 -5.50
CA THR A 133 3.72 -4.77 -5.23
C THR A 133 4.33 -4.29 -6.54
N PHE A 134 5.44 -3.56 -6.48
CA PHE A 134 6.13 -3.06 -7.66
C PHE A 134 7.63 -3.31 -7.53
N ALA A 135 8.28 -3.67 -8.65
CA ALA A 135 9.70 -3.99 -8.71
C ALA A 135 10.62 -2.85 -8.22
N GLU A 136 10.13 -1.62 -8.25
CA GLU A 136 10.83 -0.41 -7.84
C GLU A 136 10.84 -0.20 -6.32
N ALA A 137 10.05 -0.99 -5.56
CA ALA A 137 9.98 -0.87 -4.10
C ALA A 137 11.31 -1.26 -3.44
N GLU A 138 11.78 -0.48 -2.48
CA GLU A 138 12.91 -0.84 -1.62
C GLU A 138 12.50 -1.86 -0.56
N TYR A 139 11.31 -1.65 0.01
CA TYR A 139 10.70 -2.58 0.96
C TYR A 139 9.25 -2.83 0.60
N THR A 140 8.83 -4.07 0.72
CA THR A 140 7.43 -4.47 0.59
C THR A 140 7.02 -5.32 1.78
N LEU A 141 5.98 -4.90 2.48
CA LEU A 141 5.32 -5.65 3.53
C LEU A 141 4.07 -6.30 2.94
N VAL A 142 4.00 -7.62 2.98
CA VAL A 142 2.78 -8.37 2.63
C VAL A 142 1.96 -8.54 3.89
N CYS A 143 0.76 -7.99 3.90
CA CYS A 143 -0.07 -7.87 5.09
C CYS A 143 -1.41 -8.60 4.91
N ARG A 144 -1.75 -9.46 5.88
CA ARG A 144 -3.07 -10.07 5.97
C ARG A 144 -3.98 -9.24 6.88
N LYS A 145 -5.11 -8.80 6.37
CA LYS A 145 -6.09 -8.03 7.11
C LYS A 145 -6.59 -8.83 8.33
N MET A 146 -6.38 -8.30 9.53
CA MET A 146 -6.84 -8.89 10.78
C MET A 146 -8.10 -8.21 11.30
N ALA A 147 -8.16 -6.89 11.19
CA ALA A 147 -9.27 -6.08 11.66
C ALA A 147 -9.37 -4.78 10.87
N SER A 148 -10.55 -4.19 10.86
CA SER A 148 -10.73 -2.85 10.31
C SER A 148 -11.84 -2.11 11.06
N GLN A 149 -11.68 -0.78 11.19
CA GLN A 149 -12.65 0.06 11.87
C GLN A 149 -12.57 1.49 11.33
N PHE A 150 -13.71 2.14 11.17
CA PHE A 150 -13.72 3.57 10.91
C PHE A 150 -13.26 4.35 12.13
N ILE A 151 -12.52 5.44 11.89
CA ILE A 151 -12.26 6.41 12.94
C ILE A 151 -13.60 7.03 13.33
N ASP A 152 -13.94 6.92 14.61
CA ASP A 152 -15.16 7.52 15.14
C ASP A 152 -14.83 8.94 15.66
N PRO A 153 -15.43 9.99 15.07
CA PRO A 153 -15.21 11.36 15.52
C PRO A 153 -15.65 11.60 16.95
N ALA A 154 -16.57 10.80 17.51
CA ALA A 154 -16.96 10.90 18.92
C ALA A 154 -15.78 10.57 19.88
N GLY A 155 -14.75 9.90 19.40
CA GLY A 155 -13.53 9.60 20.15
C GLY A 155 -12.45 10.67 20.06
N PHE A 156 -12.65 11.78 19.33
CA PHE A 156 -11.64 12.84 19.22
C PHE A 156 -11.52 13.64 20.53
N ALA A 157 -10.40 13.48 21.20
CA ALA A 157 -10.06 14.29 22.38
C ALA A 157 -9.56 15.70 22.01
N ASP A 158 -9.01 15.85 20.79
CA ASP A 158 -8.59 17.12 20.20
C ASP A 158 -9.54 17.47 19.06
N ALA A 159 -10.29 18.56 19.25
CA ALA A 159 -11.28 19.02 18.28
C ALA A 159 -10.67 19.43 16.92
N SER A 160 -9.38 19.83 16.90
CA SER A 160 -8.69 20.23 15.66
C SER A 160 -8.51 19.06 14.67
N ILE A 161 -8.62 17.81 15.14
CA ILE A 161 -8.57 16.63 14.27
C ILE A 161 -9.69 16.67 13.22
N GLU A 162 -10.85 17.24 13.57
CA GLU A 162 -12.00 17.39 12.68
C GLU A 162 -11.70 18.22 11.44
N ASP A 163 -10.74 19.14 11.50
CA ASP A 163 -10.32 19.98 10.36
C ASP A 163 -9.82 19.14 9.17
N ASN A 164 -9.34 17.91 9.43
CA ASN A 164 -8.94 16.97 8.39
C ASN A 164 -10.13 16.35 7.64
N TYR A 165 -11.35 16.52 8.14
CA TYR A 165 -12.56 15.81 7.67
C TYR A 165 -13.72 16.73 7.31
N ALA A 166 -13.44 17.77 6.54
CA ALA A 166 -14.45 18.74 6.12
C ALA A 166 -15.68 18.12 5.40
N LYS A 167 -15.51 16.93 4.81
CA LYS A 167 -16.57 16.15 4.13
C LYS A 167 -17.09 14.99 4.98
N LYS A 168 -16.70 14.88 6.24
CA LYS A 168 -17.02 13.75 7.12
C LYS A 168 -16.60 12.39 6.54
N ASP A 169 -15.58 12.37 5.70
CA ASP A 169 -15.03 11.21 5.01
C ASP A 169 -13.92 10.55 5.85
N TYR A 170 -14.29 10.18 7.08
CA TYR A 170 -13.35 9.60 8.05
C TYR A 170 -12.66 8.37 7.50
N HIS A 171 -11.37 8.25 7.81
CA HIS A 171 -10.59 7.09 7.38
C HIS A 171 -11.12 5.81 8.03
N LYS A 172 -11.07 4.74 7.27
CA LYS A 172 -11.10 3.39 7.81
C LYS A 172 -9.67 2.94 8.07
N MET A 173 -9.39 2.57 9.30
CA MET A 173 -8.14 1.93 9.71
C MET A 173 -8.21 0.45 9.35
N TYR A 174 -7.15 -0.08 8.78
CA TYR A 174 -6.94 -1.51 8.59
C TYR A 174 -5.71 -1.92 9.38
N ILE A 175 -5.83 -3.00 10.13
CA ILE A 175 -4.76 -3.64 10.88
C ILE A 175 -4.41 -4.90 10.13
N GLY A 176 -3.22 -4.95 9.55
CA GLY A 176 -2.69 -6.10 8.82
C GLY A 176 -1.56 -6.78 9.57
N GLU A 177 -1.64 -8.11 9.78
CA GLU A 177 -0.49 -8.90 10.19
C GLU A 177 0.55 -8.88 9.09
N ILE A 178 1.77 -8.53 9.39
CA ILE A 178 2.89 -8.59 8.47
C ILE A 178 3.32 -10.04 8.34
N LEU A 179 2.99 -10.69 7.22
CA LEU A 179 3.31 -12.09 6.95
C LEU A 179 4.73 -12.25 6.44
N LYS A 180 5.14 -11.34 5.53
CA LYS A 180 6.46 -11.33 4.91
C LYS A 180 6.91 -9.91 4.65
N VAL A 181 8.21 -9.74 4.62
CA VAL A 181 8.87 -8.51 4.21
C VAL A 181 9.89 -8.83 3.14
N TYR A 182 9.86 -8.07 2.07
CA TYR A 182 10.83 -8.15 0.98
C TYR A 182 11.64 -6.86 0.90
N SER A 183 12.92 -6.98 0.64
CA SER A 183 13.81 -5.87 0.26
C SER A 183 14.37 -6.08 -1.14
N LYS A 184 14.66 -4.99 -1.82
CA LYS A 184 15.41 -4.97 -3.06
C LYS A 184 16.88 -5.29 -2.82
#